data_f2a7f982b212264584ccfc4ec9e1ebe6
#
_entry.id   f2a7f982b212264584ccfc4ec9e1ebe6
#
_cell.length_a   1.000
_cell.length_b   1.000
_cell.length_c   1.000
_cell.angle_alpha   90.00
_cell.angle_beta   90.00
_cell.angle_gamma   90.00
#
_symmetry.space_group_name_H-M   'P 1'
#
loop_
_entity.id
_entity.type
_entity.pdbx_description
1 polymer ?
#
loop_
_entity_poly.entity_id
_entity_poly.type
_entity_poly.pdbx_seq_one_letter_code
_entity_poly.pdbx_strand_id
1 'polypeptide(L)'
;MLKYILPYETHLFFLINGTHSYWSDCFLWLYSKITIWIPLIILLLFVITYKKKWTEWLPVLIAIAVLITCCDQFSSHLIKQLFARPRPTHYPGIMNYVRTLYGYSGGHYGFISGHATNCFGFAIFT
;
A
#
# COMPACT_ATOMS: atom_id res chain seq x y z
N MET A 1 -5.40 -13.28 18.23
CA MET A 1 -6.68 -12.71 17.74
C MET A 1 -6.58 -12.11 16.34
N LEU A 2 -5.53 -11.38 15.99
CA LEU A 2 -5.35 -10.77 14.65
C LEU A 2 -4.96 -11.74 13.52
N LYS A 3 -4.66 -12.99 13.83
CA LYS A 3 -4.26 -14.00 12.84
C LYS A 3 -5.43 -14.55 12.01
N TYR A 4 -6.64 -14.47 12.52
CA TYR A 4 -7.84 -15.00 11.87
C TYR A 4 -8.74 -13.88 11.38
N ILE A 5 -9.41 -14.11 10.24
CA ILE A 5 -10.44 -13.21 9.73
C ILE A 5 -11.74 -13.52 10.47
N LEU A 6 -12.33 -12.50 11.10
CA LEU A 6 -13.58 -12.65 11.86
C LEU A 6 -14.79 -12.67 10.90
N PRO A 7 -15.91 -13.29 11.29
CA PRO A 7 -17.09 -13.39 10.41
C PRO A 7 -17.62 -12.04 9.91
N TYR A 8 -17.66 -11.02 10.77
CA TYR A 8 -18.11 -9.68 10.37
C TYR A 8 -17.13 -8.99 9.39
N GLU A 9 -15.82 -9.24 9.52
CA GLU A 9 -14.83 -8.73 8.56
C GLU A 9 -15.01 -9.39 7.20
N THR A 10 -15.31 -10.69 7.18
CA THR A 10 -15.62 -11.44 5.96
C THR A 10 -16.86 -10.86 5.28
N HIS A 11 -17.90 -10.57 6.04
CA HIS A 11 -19.13 -9.96 5.52
C HIS A 11 -18.86 -8.58 4.90
N LEU A 12 -18.16 -7.70 5.61
CA LEU A 12 -17.77 -6.38 5.12
C LEU A 12 -16.87 -6.48 3.88
N PHE A 13 -15.93 -7.41 3.92
CA PHE A 13 -15.04 -7.66 2.77
C PHE A 13 -15.84 -8.04 1.52
N PHE A 14 -16.77 -9.00 1.60
CA PHE A 14 -17.56 -9.40 0.45
C PHE A 14 -18.58 -8.35 0.01
N LEU A 15 -19.10 -7.55 0.92
CA LEU A 15 -19.91 -6.40 0.56
C LEU A 15 -19.15 -5.43 -0.34
N ILE A 16 -17.90 -5.12 -0.01
CA ILE A 16 -17.04 -4.22 -0.80
C ILE A 16 -16.52 -4.93 -2.07
N ASN A 17 -16.01 -6.16 -1.93
CA ASN A 17 -15.44 -6.92 -3.05
C ASN A 17 -16.49 -7.33 -4.09
N GLY A 18 -17.76 -7.53 -3.66
CA GLY A 18 -18.88 -7.83 -4.54
C GLY A 18 -19.44 -6.59 -5.25
N THR A 19 -19.29 -5.41 -4.68
CA THR A 19 -19.73 -4.15 -5.30
C THR A 19 -18.70 -3.70 -6.33
N HIS A 20 -18.98 -3.93 -7.62
CA HIS A 20 -18.05 -3.62 -8.68
C HIS A 20 -18.75 -3.04 -9.90
N SER A 21 -18.03 -2.23 -10.67
CA SER A 21 -18.40 -1.76 -12.00
C SER A 21 -17.15 -1.68 -12.85
N TYR A 22 -17.31 -1.73 -14.17
CA TYR A 22 -16.19 -1.61 -15.11
C TYR A 22 -15.36 -0.34 -14.84
N TRP A 23 -16.03 0.79 -14.60
CA TRP A 23 -15.37 2.07 -14.34
C TRP A 23 -14.60 2.07 -13.02
N SER A 24 -15.18 1.54 -11.95
CA SER A 24 -14.50 1.44 -10.66
C SER A 24 -13.28 0.52 -10.72
N ASP A 25 -13.38 -0.58 -11.43
CA ASP A 25 -12.30 -1.54 -11.61
C ASP A 25 -11.12 -0.91 -12.37
N CYS A 26 -11.39 -0.26 -13.50
CA CYS A 26 -10.38 0.46 -14.27
C CYS A 26 -9.71 1.56 -13.45
N PHE A 27 -10.52 2.37 -12.74
CA PHE A 27 -10.02 3.47 -11.92
C PHE A 27 -9.13 2.97 -10.80
N LEU A 28 -9.59 2.02 -9.99
CA LEU A 28 -8.84 1.47 -8.86
C LEU A 28 -7.57 0.74 -9.32
N TRP A 29 -7.64 0.02 -10.45
CA TRP A 29 -6.48 -0.62 -11.03
C TRP A 29 -5.41 0.37 -11.46
N LEU A 30 -5.80 1.43 -12.18
CA LEU A 30 -4.88 2.50 -12.58
C LEU A 30 -4.31 3.22 -11.36
N TYR A 31 -5.17 3.58 -10.40
CA TYR A 31 -4.78 4.29 -9.18
C TYR A 31 -3.78 3.50 -8.33
N SER A 32 -3.86 2.17 -8.33
CA SER A 32 -2.94 1.30 -7.59
C SER A 32 -1.56 1.16 -8.25
N LYS A 33 -1.41 1.58 -9.52
CA LYS A 33 -0.13 1.51 -10.23
C LYS A 33 0.76 2.72 -9.92
N ILE A 34 2.03 2.45 -9.62
CA ILE A 34 3.03 3.52 -9.38
C ILE A 34 3.18 4.46 -10.57
N THR A 35 2.95 3.97 -11.78
CA THR A 35 3.11 4.77 -13.02
C THR A 35 2.22 6.00 -13.08
N ILE A 36 1.00 5.94 -12.50
CA ILE A 36 0.10 7.10 -12.50
C ILE A 36 0.57 8.20 -11.54
N TRP A 37 1.38 7.82 -10.54
CA TRP A 37 1.91 8.74 -9.55
C TRP A 37 3.23 9.38 -9.96
N ILE A 38 3.88 8.88 -11.03
CA ILE A 38 5.16 9.43 -11.53
C ILE A 38 5.07 10.94 -11.80
N PRO A 39 4.05 11.50 -12.50
CA PRO A 39 3.97 12.93 -12.73
C PRO A 39 3.89 13.74 -11.43
N LEU A 40 3.14 13.24 -10.44
CA LEU A 40 3.05 13.88 -9.13
C LEU A 40 4.39 13.83 -8.37
N ILE A 41 5.08 12.70 -8.43
CA ILE A 41 6.41 12.53 -7.81
C ILE A 41 7.40 13.51 -8.45
N ILE A 42 7.40 13.64 -9.78
CA ILE A 42 8.27 14.57 -10.50
C ILE A 42 7.95 16.02 -10.10
N LEU A 43 6.67 16.38 -10.03
CA LEU A 43 6.24 17.71 -9.59
C LEU A 43 6.70 18.01 -8.17
N LEU A 44 6.57 17.05 -7.27
CA LEU A 44 6.98 17.19 -5.86
C LEU A 44 8.49 17.35 -5.74
N LEU A 45 9.27 16.56 -6.48
CA LEU A 45 10.71 16.69 -6.56
C LEU A 45 11.12 18.07 -7.13
N PHE A 46 10.43 18.53 -8.19
CA PHE A 46 10.65 19.85 -8.73
C PHE A 46 10.41 20.95 -7.70
N VAL A 47 9.30 20.90 -6.96
CA VAL A 47 8.99 21.87 -5.90
C VAL A 47 10.04 21.87 -4.80
N ILE A 48 10.49 20.69 -4.36
CA ILE A 48 11.51 20.55 -3.31
C ILE A 48 12.86 21.13 -3.76
N THR A 49 13.23 20.96 -5.03
CA THR A 49 14.54 21.38 -5.55
C THR A 49 14.52 22.79 -6.14
N TYR A 50 13.34 23.34 -6.46
CA TYR A 50 13.20 24.62 -7.17
C TYR A 50 13.85 25.77 -6.43
N LYS A 51 14.79 26.46 -7.10
CA LYS A 51 15.55 27.61 -6.57
C LYS A 51 16.34 27.35 -5.28
N LYS A 52 16.49 26.10 -4.86
CA LYS A 52 17.27 25.72 -3.68
C LYS A 52 18.66 25.22 -4.07
N LYS A 53 19.62 25.44 -3.19
CA LYS A 53 20.98 24.88 -3.34
C LYS A 53 20.94 23.38 -3.10
N TRP A 54 21.83 22.65 -3.75
CA TRP A 54 21.93 21.19 -3.58
C TRP A 54 22.18 20.77 -2.11
N THR A 55 22.87 21.60 -1.35
CA THR A 55 23.11 21.39 0.09
C THR A 55 21.84 21.47 0.95
N GLU A 56 20.77 22.06 0.44
CA GLU A 56 19.49 22.22 1.16
C GLU A 56 18.52 21.07 0.82
N TRP A 57 18.40 20.71 -0.47
CA TRP A 57 17.43 19.70 -0.89
C TRP A 57 17.96 18.26 -0.82
N LEU A 58 19.29 18.04 -0.99
CA LEU A 58 19.88 16.70 -0.96
C LEU A 58 19.67 15.98 0.37
N PRO A 59 19.89 16.60 1.55
CA PRO A 59 19.60 15.97 2.83
C PRO A 59 18.12 15.59 2.99
N VAL A 60 17.21 16.40 2.47
CA VAL A 60 15.77 16.12 2.51
C VAL A 60 15.42 14.87 1.68
N LEU A 61 15.98 14.75 0.47
CA LEU A 61 15.76 13.56 -0.36
C LEU A 61 16.35 12.30 0.28
N ILE A 62 17.54 12.40 0.86
CA ILE A 62 18.15 11.28 1.60
C ILE A 62 17.26 10.88 2.78
N ALA A 63 16.77 11.85 3.55
CA ALA A 63 15.90 11.59 4.69
C ALA A 63 14.59 10.90 4.26
N ILE A 64 13.97 11.35 3.17
CA ILE A 64 12.77 10.70 2.60
C ILE A 64 13.08 9.26 2.16
N ALA A 65 14.19 9.04 1.48
CA ALA A 65 14.58 7.70 1.03
C ALA A 65 14.82 6.75 2.21
N VAL A 66 15.52 7.21 3.25
CA VAL A 66 15.74 6.45 4.49
C VAL A 66 14.42 6.17 5.18
N LEU A 67 13.54 7.17 5.31
CA LEU A 67 12.22 7.01 5.93
C LEU A 67 11.40 5.92 5.23
N ILE A 68 11.25 6.01 3.90
CA ILE A 68 10.48 5.02 3.13
C ILE A 68 11.09 3.63 3.28
N THR A 69 12.41 3.52 3.22
CA THR A 69 13.10 2.24 3.41
C THR A 69 12.84 1.67 4.81
N CYS A 70 12.94 2.49 5.85
CA CYS A 70 12.63 2.06 7.21
C CYS A 70 11.17 1.64 7.36
N CYS A 71 10.23 2.42 6.84
CA CYS A 71 8.80 2.09 6.87
C CYS A 71 8.51 0.76 6.15
N ASP A 72 9.10 0.54 4.98
CA ASP A 72 8.90 -0.69 4.22
C ASP A 72 9.53 -1.90 4.92
N GLN A 73 10.76 -1.80 5.40
CA GLN A 73 11.42 -2.86 6.14
C GLN A 73 10.65 -3.21 7.43
N PHE A 74 10.23 -2.19 8.19
CA PHE A 74 9.47 -2.40 9.42
C PHE A 74 8.12 -3.07 9.15
N SER A 75 7.38 -2.58 8.13
CA SER A 75 6.09 -3.18 7.79
C SER A 75 6.23 -4.58 7.21
N SER A 76 7.19 -4.80 6.31
CA SER A 76 7.29 -6.05 5.54
C SER A 76 8.00 -7.18 6.29
N HIS A 77 9.06 -6.88 7.01
CA HIS A 77 9.86 -7.91 7.68
C HIS A 77 9.48 -8.10 9.15
N LEU A 78 9.14 -7.03 9.86
CA LEU A 78 8.82 -7.16 11.28
C LEU A 78 7.32 -7.44 11.48
N ILE A 79 6.46 -6.52 11.10
CA ILE A 79 5.04 -6.58 11.46
C ILE A 79 4.30 -7.68 10.70
N LYS A 80 4.51 -7.81 9.38
CA LYS A 80 3.84 -8.87 8.61
C LYS A 80 4.20 -10.28 9.07
N GLN A 81 5.44 -10.49 9.52
CA GLN A 81 5.87 -11.77 10.04
C GLN A 81 5.34 -12.04 11.46
N LEU A 82 5.30 -11.01 12.32
CA LEU A 82 4.77 -11.15 13.68
C LEU A 82 3.28 -11.49 13.69
N PHE A 83 2.48 -10.81 12.87
CA PHE A 83 1.04 -11.06 12.82
C PHE A 83 0.68 -12.22 11.91
N ALA A 84 1.49 -12.52 10.87
CA ALA A 84 1.30 -13.61 9.91
C ALA A 84 -0.15 -13.76 9.43
N ARG A 85 -0.88 -12.63 9.27
CA ARG A 85 -2.29 -12.62 8.87
C ARG A 85 -2.39 -12.79 7.36
N PRO A 86 -2.94 -13.92 6.87
CA PRO A 86 -3.08 -14.15 5.44
C PRO A 86 -4.05 -13.13 4.81
N ARG A 87 -3.82 -12.82 3.55
CA ARG A 87 -4.78 -12.03 2.77
C ARG A 87 -6.04 -12.87 2.48
N PRO A 88 -7.20 -12.24 2.23
CA PRO A 88 -8.40 -12.96 1.82
C PRO A 88 -8.16 -13.89 0.62
N THR A 89 -7.32 -13.49 -0.33
CA THR A 89 -6.90 -14.28 -1.50
C THR A 89 -6.09 -15.55 -1.17
N HIS A 90 -5.56 -15.65 0.06
CA HIS A 90 -4.77 -16.79 0.55
C HIS A 90 -5.38 -17.41 1.81
N TYR A 91 -6.58 -16.97 2.22
CA TYR A 91 -7.23 -17.49 3.42
C TYR A 91 -8.09 -18.69 3.08
N PRO A 92 -7.80 -19.90 3.65
CA PRO A 92 -8.59 -21.09 3.42
C PRO A 92 -10.07 -20.86 3.77
N GLY A 93 -10.98 -21.28 2.90
CA GLY A 93 -12.43 -21.12 3.09
C GLY A 93 -13.04 -19.93 2.38
N ILE A 94 -12.31 -18.86 2.09
CA ILE A 94 -12.84 -17.70 1.35
C ILE A 94 -12.09 -17.40 0.06
N MET A 95 -10.87 -17.88 -0.11
CA MET A 95 -9.99 -17.56 -1.25
C MET A 95 -10.65 -17.81 -2.61
N ASN A 96 -11.48 -18.85 -2.73
CA ASN A 96 -12.17 -19.23 -3.98
C ASN A 96 -13.32 -18.26 -4.34
N TYR A 97 -13.79 -17.48 -3.39
CA TYR A 97 -14.88 -16.52 -3.58
C TYR A 97 -14.38 -15.08 -3.74
N VAL A 98 -13.07 -14.87 -3.54
CA VAL A 98 -12.46 -13.54 -3.64
C VAL A 98 -12.30 -13.15 -5.10
N ARG A 99 -12.95 -12.05 -5.49
CA ARG A 99 -12.76 -11.47 -6.81
C ARG A 99 -11.44 -10.72 -6.86
N THR A 100 -10.62 -11.05 -7.84
CA THR A 100 -9.36 -10.36 -8.13
C THR A 100 -9.39 -9.75 -9.53
N LEU A 101 -8.75 -8.61 -9.71
CA LEU A 101 -8.62 -7.98 -11.01
C LEU A 101 -7.35 -8.50 -11.71
N TYR A 102 -7.50 -8.92 -12.95
CA TYR A 102 -6.39 -9.41 -13.79
C TYR A 102 -5.53 -10.50 -13.14
N GLY A 103 -6.12 -11.32 -12.26
CA GLY A 103 -5.42 -12.40 -11.57
C GLY A 103 -4.44 -11.94 -10.48
N TYR A 104 -4.47 -10.68 -10.08
CA TYR A 104 -3.57 -10.17 -9.06
C TYR A 104 -4.03 -10.60 -7.66
N SER A 105 -3.29 -11.52 -7.04
CA SER A 105 -3.57 -12.04 -5.69
C SER A 105 -2.78 -11.32 -4.57
N GLY A 106 -1.75 -10.58 -4.95
CA GLY A 106 -0.86 -9.91 -3.99
C GLY A 106 0.05 -10.88 -3.22
N GLY A 107 0.76 -10.37 -2.23
CA GLY A 107 1.60 -11.19 -1.36
C GLY A 107 0.80 -11.96 -0.31
N HIS A 108 1.42 -12.95 0.33
CA HIS A 108 0.77 -13.90 1.25
C HIS A 108 0.12 -13.23 2.47
N TYR A 109 0.84 -12.29 3.10
CA TYR A 109 0.34 -11.59 4.30
C TYR A 109 -0.25 -10.22 3.97
N GLY A 110 -1.37 -9.88 4.63
CA GLY A 110 -2.14 -8.66 4.38
C GLY A 110 -1.93 -7.54 5.41
N PHE A 111 -1.66 -7.87 6.64
CA PHE A 111 -1.48 -6.91 7.73
C PHE A 111 0.03 -6.75 8.06
N ILE A 112 0.55 -5.58 8.09
CA ILE A 112 0.02 -4.23 7.85
C ILE A 112 0.17 -3.86 6.35
N SER A 113 -0.59 -2.87 5.84
CA SER A 113 -0.41 -2.38 4.48
C SER A 113 0.88 -1.56 4.35
N GLY A 114 1.83 -2.02 3.52
CA GLY A 114 3.06 -1.28 3.25
C GLY A 114 2.80 0.11 2.65
N HIS A 115 1.83 0.24 1.73
CA HIS A 115 1.43 1.53 1.17
C HIS A 115 0.92 2.49 2.25
N ALA A 116 0.06 2.02 3.14
CA ALA A 116 -0.44 2.85 4.24
C ALA A 116 0.71 3.30 5.15
N THR A 117 1.62 2.38 5.52
CA THR A 117 2.78 2.70 6.37
C THR A 117 3.67 3.77 5.72
N ASN A 118 3.98 3.63 4.43
CA ASN A 118 4.79 4.59 3.70
C ASN A 118 4.11 5.95 3.56
N CYS A 119 2.80 5.97 3.24
CA CYS A 119 2.04 7.22 3.13
C CYS A 119 1.94 7.95 4.47
N PHE A 120 1.64 7.24 5.56
CA PHE A 120 1.58 7.86 6.89
C PHE A 120 2.96 8.32 7.36
N GLY A 121 4.01 7.52 7.15
CA GLY A 121 5.37 7.91 7.46
C GLY A 121 5.78 9.19 6.74
N PHE A 122 5.50 9.27 5.43
CA PHE A 122 5.77 10.46 4.63
C PHE A 122 4.96 11.67 5.11
N ALA A 123 3.65 11.51 5.37
CA ALA A 123 2.78 12.59 5.81
C ALA A 123 3.13 13.16 7.20
N ILE A 124 3.72 12.34 8.08
CA ILE A 124 4.19 12.81 9.40
C ILE A 124 5.54 13.52 9.29
N PHE A 125 6.36 13.11 8.32
CA PHE A 125 7.69 13.70 8.10
C PHE A 125 7.62 15.08 7.44
N THR A 126 6.63 15.34 6.59
CA THR A 126 6.47 16.61 5.85
C THR A 126 5.61 17.60 6.61
#